data_63c192554fe53f6919238e4bab6c683d
#
_entry.id   63c192554fe53f6919238e4bab6c683d
#
_cell.length_a   1.000
_cell.length_b   1.000
_cell.length_c   1.000
_cell.angle_alpha   90.00
_cell.angle_beta   90.00
_cell.angle_gamma   90.00
#
_symmetry.space_group_name_H-M   'P 1'
#
loop_
_entity.id
_entity.type
_entity.pdbx_description
1 polymer ?
#
loop_
_entity_poly.entity_id
_entity_poly.type
_entity_poly.pdbx_seq_one_letter_code
_entity_poly.pdbx_strand_id
1 'polypeptide(L)'
;MTRALKRWRPERDKGPAQGFDRRLLAPMMTGAALNPVNSSIISVSLVPIGAAFGAPPAQTAWLISALYLATATGQPVMGRLIDLFGPRRLFLAGTALTGIAGVVGMLAPSLGVLVAARVLLGFGTCSGYPAAMYLIRSEARRTGEKSPAGVLTALAITTQTIAVVGPSVGGLLVGIGGWRATLAVNIPLALLGLYLGARRIPALPGTARADDRAWARSLDLPGMGLFAVALSCLLLFLMDIGSGDWYLLVLTLVAGAGFTWRELRAEEPFIDVRVLGGNLPLVATYGRALLCYVVTYAFLYGFTQWTEQGRGLSASQAGLVQLPLFATGIAVSALTGRRQAVRGKLLVGAVGQIAACAMLLLLHGDSPVWMLLAVVVVLGVPQGLNGLALQNAVYHQADADRIGSSAGLLRTFGYLGAITASAANGAFFGQRADTPGLHHLAWFMLAAGVLFLAVTVADRSLRRIGESSENDSQNDEESP
;
A
#
# COMPACT_ATOMS: atom_id res chain seq x y z
N MET A 1 -50.47 -30.45 23.35
CA MET A 1 -49.29 -31.11 22.74
C MET A 1 -48.07 -30.19 22.86
N THR A 2 -47.23 -30.53 23.76
CA THR A 2 -46.07 -29.89 24.30
C THR A 2 -44.80 -30.27 23.53
N ARG A 3 -43.99 -29.27 23.12
CA ARG A 3 -42.53 -29.30 22.80
C ARG A 3 -42.25 -28.15 21.81
N ALA A 4 -41.35 -27.24 21.99
CA ALA A 4 -40.24 -27.04 22.90
C ALA A 4 -39.89 -25.54 22.82
N LEU A 5 -40.18 -24.80 23.85
CA LEU A 5 -39.57 -23.51 24.11
C LEU A 5 -38.14 -23.82 24.68
N LYS A 6 -37.17 -23.95 23.81
CA LYS A 6 -35.75 -23.97 24.20
C LYS A 6 -35.38 -22.59 24.70
N ARG A 7 -35.36 -22.43 26.02
CA ARG A 7 -34.98 -21.23 26.75
C ARG A 7 -33.72 -20.63 26.12
N TRP A 8 -33.90 -19.45 25.53
CA TRP A 8 -32.81 -18.51 25.33
C TRP A 8 -32.34 -18.10 26.72
N ARG A 9 -31.20 -18.64 27.19
CA ARG A 9 -30.47 -18.11 28.35
C ARG A 9 -29.77 -16.83 27.85
N PRO A 10 -30.07 -15.66 28.41
CA PRO A 10 -29.19 -14.51 28.21
C PRO A 10 -27.83 -14.91 28.76
N GLU A 11 -26.80 -14.87 27.92
CA GLU A 11 -25.41 -14.93 28.38
C GLU A 11 -25.26 -13.90 29.47
N ARG A 12 -24.81 -14.35 30.64
CA ARG A 12 -24.50 -13.50 31.78
C ARG A 12 -23.75 -12.28 31.29
N ASP A 13 -24.29 -11.15 31.63
CA ASP A 13 -23.68 -9.83 31.61
C ASP A 13 -22.28 -9.92 32.24
N LYS A 14 -21.30 -10.23 31.42
CA LYS A 14 -19.90 -10.03 31.76
C LYS A 14 -19.75 -8.52 31.67
N GLY A 15 -19.63 -7.89 32.81
CA GLY A 15 -19.38 -6.46 32.93
C GLY A 15 -18.34 -5.99 31.89
N PRO A 16 -18.27 -4.70 31.55
CA PRO A 16 -17.51 -4.18 30.43
C PRO A 16 -16.10 -4.79 30.45
N ALA A 17 -15.82 -5.64 29.45
CA ALA A 17 -14.54 -6.30 29.33
C ALA A 17 -13.48 -5.20 29.17
N GLN A 18 -12.68 -5.01 30.22
CA GLN A 18 -11.66 -4.00 30.28
C GLN A 18 -10.60 -4.28 29.19
N GLY A 19 -10.57 -3.38 28.16
CA GLY A 19 -9.53 -3.33 27.15
C GLY A 19 -9.78 -4.15 25.88
N PHE A 20 -8.96 -3.89 24.88
CA PHE A 20 -8.95 -4.54 23.56
C PHE A 20 -8.60 -6.02 23.66
N ASP A 21 -9.33 -6.92 22.96
CA ASP A 21 -8.99 -8.33 22.90
C ASP A 21 -7.68 -8.57 22.12
N ARG A 22 -6.59 -8.78 22.86
CA ARG A 22 -5.25 -9.01 22.31
C ARG A 22 -5.15 -10.25 21.42
N ARG A 23 -6.12 -11.19 21.50
CA ARG A 23 -6.15 -12.38 20.63
C ARG A 23 -6.37 -12.02 19.16
N LEU A 24 -7.00 -10.87 18.89
CA LEU A 24 -7.24 -10.36 17.55
C LEU A 24 -5.98 -9.78 16.88
N LEU A 25 -4.98 -9.38 17.67
CA LEU A 25 -3.76 -8.76 17.12
C LEU A 25 -3.04 -9.67 16.12
N ALA A 26 -2.87 -10.96 16.45
CA ALA A 26 -2.11 -11.87 15.59
C ALA A 26 -2.74 -12.05 14.18
N PRO A 27 -4.04 -12.37 14.02
CA PRO A 27 -4.64 -12.45 12.69
C PRO A 27 -4.66 -11.09 11.96
N MET A 28 -4.87 -9.98 12.68
CA MET A 28 -4.85 -8.65 12.09
C MET A 28 -3.47 -8.29 11.55
N MET A 29 -2.41 -8.53 12.32
CA MET A 29 -1.01 -8.28 11.92
C MET A 29 -0.63 -9.19 10.74
N THR A 30 -0.98 -10.48 10.79
CA THR A 30 -0.71 -11.42 9.68
C THR A 30 -1.40 -10.97 8.41
N GLY A 31 -2.70 -10.62 8.46
CA GLY A 31 -3.44 -10.15 7.29
C GLY A 31 -2.89 -8.85 6.71
N ALA A 32 -2.58 -7.86 7.57
CA ALA A 32 -2.02 -6.58 7.15
C ALA A 32 -0.60 -6.71 6.55
N ALA A 33 0.12 -7.78 6.93
CA ALA A 33 1.46 -8.10 6.48
C ALA A 33 1.51 -8.64 5.04
N LEU A 34 0.46 -9.33 4.58
CA LEU A 34 0.47 -10.07 3.30
C LEU A 34 0.80 -9.17 2.10
N ASN A 35 0.24 -7.97 2.02
CA ASN A 35 0.51 -7.06 0.90
C ASN A 35 1.94 -6.48 0.95
N PRO A 36 2.43 -5.90 2.07
CA PRO A 36 3.82 -5.45 2.19
C PRO A 36 4.86 -6.54 1.91
N VAL A 37 4.63 -7.79 2.36
CA VAL A 37 5.53 -8.92 2.04
C VAL A 37 5.66 -9.07 0.53
N ASN A 38 4.55 -9.15 -0.19
CA ASN A 38 4.53 -9.39 -1.62
C ASN A 38 5.05 -8.21 -2.45
N SER A 39 4.90 -6.99 -1.96
CA SER A 39 5.37 -5.79 -2.65
C SER A 39 6.87 -5.53 -2.44
N SER A 40 7.42 -5.91 -1.31
CA SER A 40 8.83 -5.67 -1.00
C SER A 40 9.75 -6.81 -1.47
N ILE A 41 9.37 -8.07 -1.25
CA ILE A 41 10.17 -9.24 -1.67
C ILE A 41 10.38 -9.29 -3.20
N ILE A 42 9.38 -8.85 -3.98
CA ILE A 42 9.46 -8.89 -5.44
C ILE A 42 10.62 -8.05 -6.00
N SER A 43 11.03 -6.98 -5.30
CA SER A 43 12.07 -6.06 -5.80
C SER A 43 13.37 -6.76 -6.19
N VAL A 44 13.80 -7.74 -5.39
CA VAL A 44 15.02 -8.54 -5.62
C VAL A 44 14.78 -9.80 -6.45
N SER A 45 13.53 -10.04 -6.86
CA SER A 45 13.16 -11.21 -7.66
C SER A 45 12.99 -10.89 -9.15
N LEU A 46 12.87 -9.60 -9.50
CA LEU A 46 12.59 -9.18 -10.89
C LEU A 46 13.67 -9.63 -11.86
N VAL A 47 14.94 -9.44 -11.50
CA VAL A 47 16.09 -9.81 -12.34
C VAL A 47 16.20 -11.34 -12.49
N PRO A 48 16.17 -12.14 -11.39
CA PRO A 48 16.13 -13.60 -11.51
C PRO A 48 14.94 -14.14 -12.31
N ILE A 49 13.76 -13.53 -12.20
CA ILE A 49 12.58 -13.89 -13.00
C ILE A 49 12.82 -13.53 -14.48
N GLY A 50 13.32 -12.32 -14.74
CA GLY A 50 13.67 -11.88 -16.10
C GLY A 50 14.66 -12.83 -16.77
N ALA A 51 15.72 -13.23 -16.06
CA ALA A 51 16.69 -14.19 -16.54
C ALA A 51 16.07 -15.58 -16.84
N ALA A 52 15.14 -16.04 -15.96
CA ALA A 52 14.50 -17.35 -16.10
C ALA A 52 13.56 -17.44 -17.31
N PHE A 53 12.91 -16.34 -17.69
CA PHE A 53 11.93 -16.28 -18.79
C PHE A 53 12.45 -15.52 -20.04
N GLY A 54 13.70 -15.05 -20.05
CA GLY A 54 14.23 -14.23 -21.12
C GLY A 54 13.52 -12.87 -21.26
N ALA A 55 12.97 -12.35 -20.16
CA ALA A 55 12.12 -11.16 -20.14
C ALA A 55 12.92 -9.93 -19.69
N PRO A 56 12.90 -8.83 -20.47
CA PRO A 56 13.55 -7.57 -20.08
C PRO A 56 12.82 -6.87 -18.93
N PRO A 57 13.45 -5.85 -18.27
CA PRO A 57 12.83 -5.06 -17.21
C PRO A 57 11.45 -4.49 -17.56
N ALA A 58 11.23 -4.07 -18.80
CA ALA A 58 9.94 -3.60 -19.28
C ALA A 58 8.82 -4.64 -19.13
N GLN A 59 9.13 -5.94 -19.37
CA GLN A 59 8.14 -7.01 -19.20
C GLN A 59 7.99 -7.45 -17.73
N THR A 60 9.07 -7.49 -16.95
CA THR A 60 8.99 -7.86 -15.54
C THR A 60 8.32 -6.78 -14.69
N ALA A 61 8.26 -5.52 -15.16
CA ALA A 61 7.49 -4.45 -14.54
C ALA A 61 5.99 -4.81 -14.39
N TRP A 62 5.44 -5.65 -15.26
CA TRP A 62 4.08 -6.16 -15.14
C TRP A 62 3.82 -6.93 -13.85
N LEU A 63 4.82 -7.59 -13.29
CA LEU A 63 4.70 -8.31 -12.02
C LEU A 63 4.39 -7.37 -10.85
N ILE A 64 4.89 -6.14 -10.89
CA ILE A 64 4.62 -5.10 -9.91
C ILE A 64 3.24 -4.50 -10.18
N SER A 65 3.04 -4.04 -11.42
CA SER A 65 1.84 -3.33 -11.84
C SER A 65 0.57 -4.17 -11.66
N ALA A 66 0.61 -5.46 -12.03
CA ALA A 66 -0.52 -6.37 -11.89
C ALA A 66 -0.97 -6.55 -10.43
N LEU A 67 -0.03 -6.66 -9.50
CA LEU A 67 -0.36 -6.73 -8.08
C LEU A 67 -1.06 -5.45 -7.62
N TYR A 68 -0.46 -4.29 -7.92
CA TYR A 68 -0.99 -3.01 -7.43
C TYR A 68 -2.30 -2.63 -8.11
N LEU A 69 -2.46 -2.93 -9.40
CA LEU A 69 -3.73 -2.75 -10.10
C LEU A 69 -4.86 -3.55 -9.43
N ALA A 70 -4.62 -4.86 -9.22
CA ALA A 70 -5.57 -5.73 -8.53
C ALA A 70 -5.84 -5.25 -7.08
N THR A 71 -4.81 -4.76 -6.38
CA THR A 71 -4.97 -4.24 -5.03
C THR A 71 -5.73 -2.92 -5.02
N ALA A 72 -5.42 -1.98 -5.91
CA ALA A 72 -6.06 -0.68 -5.99
C ALA A 72 -7.56 -0.78 -6.30
N THR A 73 -7.93 -1.72 -7.18
CA THR A 73 -9.33 -1.99 -7.51
C THR A 73 -10.04 -2.86 -6.46
N GLY A 74 -9.34 -3.87 -5.96
CA GLY A 74 -9.90 -4.86 -5.04
C GLY A 74 -10.08 -4.37 -3.61
N GLN A 75 -9.25 -3.44 -3.12
CA GLN A 75 -9.26 -3.04 -1.72
C GLN A 75 -10.53 -2.30 -1.29
N PRO A 76 -11.05 -1.31 -2.04
CA PRO A 76 -12.33 -0.69 -1.73
C PRO A 76 -13.51 -1.68 -1.81
N VAL A 77 -13.51 -2.56 -2.83
CA VAL A 77 -14.50 -3.64 -2.98
C VAL A 77 -14.50 -4.55 -1.77
N MET A 78 -13.31 -4.99 -1.34
CA MET A 78 -13.17 -5.89 -0.19
C MET A 78 -13.62 -5.22 1.11
N GLY A 79 -13.35 -3.91 1.27
CA GLY A 79 -13.86 -3.14 2.40
C GLY A 79 -15.37 -3.20 2.49
N ARG A 80 -16.08 -2.93 1.39
CA ARG A 80 -17.54 -2.99 1.33
C ARG A 80 -18.09 -4.39 1.54
N LEU A 81 -17.46 -5.41 0.95
CA LEU A 81 -17.83 -6.82 1.18
C LEU A 81 -17.68 -7.22 2.66
N ILE A 82 -16.65 -6.72 3.35
CA ILE A 82 -16.45 -6.99 4.77
C ILE A 82 -17.56 -6.35 5.61
N ASP A 83 -17.99 -5.13 5.28
CA ASP A 83 -19.11 -4.49 5.96
C ASP A 83 -20.41 -5.26 5.78
N LEU A 84 -20.62 -5.85 4.59
CA LEU A 84 -21.82 -6.61 4.26
C LEU A 84 -21.82 -8.05 4.84
N PHE A 85 -20.73 -8.79 4.68
CA PHE A 85 -20.67 -10.23 4.97
C PHE A 85 -19.88 -10.58 6.22
N GLY A 86 -19.26 -9.58 6.85
CA GLY A 86 -18.44 -9.71 8.05
C GLY A 86 -16.96 -10.02 7.78
N PRO A 87 -16.07 -9.67 8.72
CA PRO A 87 -14.62 -9.69 8.51
C PRO A 87 -14.06 -11.11 8.39
N ARG A 88 -14.60 -12.08 9.14
CA ARG A 88 -14.06 -13.45 9.20
C ARG A 88 -14.09 -14.16 7.85
N ARG A 89 -15.26 -14.14 7.17
CA ARG A 89 -15.45 -14.84 5.90
C ARG A 89 -14.52 -14.30 4.82
N LEU A 90 -14.46 -12.97 4.69
CA LEU A 90 -13.66 -12.30 3.67
C LEU A 90 -12.15 -12.40 3.96
N PHE A 91 -11.76 -12.32 5.22
CA PHE A 91 -10.38 -12.56 5.63
C PHE A 91 -9.90 -13.97 5.25
N LEU A 92 -10.70 -15.01 5.58
CA LEU A 92 -10.35 -16.40 5.24
C LEU A 92 -10.33 -16.62 3.73
N ALA A 93 -11.31 -16.11 2.99
CA ALA A 93 -11.36 -16.24 1.53
C ALA A 93 -10.16 -15.54 0.86
N GLY A 94 -9.83 -14.29 1.24
CA GLY A 94 -8.69 -13.57 0.71
C GLY A 94 -7.36 -14.22 1.07
N THR A 95 -7.22 -14.70 2.31
CA THR A 95 -6.01 -15.41 2.73
C THR A 95 -5.85 -16.75 1.99
N ALA A 96 -6.93 -17.51 1.76
CA ALA A 96 -6.91 -18.72 0.95
C ALA A 96 -6.50 -18.42 -0.50
N LEU A 97 -7.06 -17.36 -1.09
CA LEU A 97 -6.70 -16.90 -2.44
C LEU A 97 -5.20 -16.53 -2.53
N THR A 98 -4.65 -15.89 -1.49
CA THR A 98 -3.21 -15.59 -1.39
C THR A 98 -2.37 -16.87 -1.41
N GLY A 99 -2.77 -17.90 -0.67
CA GLY A 99 -2.10 -19.20 -0.67
C GLY A 99 -2.15 -19.89 -2.05
N ILE A 100 -3.33 -19.90 -2.68
CA ILE A 100 -3.52 -20.44 -4.05
C ILE A 100 -2.62 -19.69 -5.03
N ALA A 101 -2.61 -18.37 -4.97
CA ALA A 101 -1.77 -17.54 -5.83
C ALA A 101 -0.28 -17.80 -5.61
N GLY A 102 0.14 -18.09 -4.37
CA GLY A 102 1.51 -18.51 -4.04
C GLY A 102 1.88 -19.84 -4.74
N VAL A 103 0.97 -20.82 -4.72
CA VAL A 103 1.16 -22.10 -5.44
C VAL A 103 1.23 -21.89 -6.96
N VAL A 104 0.28 -21.15 -7.54
CA VAL A 104 0.26 -20.86 -8.98
C VAL A 104 1.54 -20.13 -9.39
N GLY A 105 1.98 -19.14 -8.61
CA GLY A 105 3.20 -18.39 -8.90
C GLY A 105 4.47 -19.24 -8.78
N MET A 106 4.57 -20.09 -7.77
CA MET A 106 5.71 -20.99 -7.58
C MET A 106 5.84 -21.96 -8.75
N LEU A 107 4.71 -22.46 -9.27
CA LEU A 107 4.64 -23.44 -10.37
C LEU A 107 4.56 -22.79 -11.75
N ALA A 108 4.61 -21.46 -11.86
CA ALA A 108 4.42 -20.76 -13.13
C ALA A 108 5.39 -21.22 -14.22
N PRO A 109 4.89 -21.69 -15.37
CA PRO A 109 5.70 -22.11 -16.51
C PRO A 109 6.05 -20.95 -17.45
N SER A 110 5.40 -19.80 -17.32
CA SER A 110 5.60 -18.61 -18.16
C SER A 110 5.39 -17.32 -17.35
N LEU A 111 5.93 -16.21 -17.88
CA LEU A 111 5.75 -14.88 -17.29
C LEU A 111 4.27 -14.48 -17.21
N GLY A 112 3.45 -14.84 -18.23
CA GLY A 112 2.02 -14.54 -18.24
C GLY A 112 1.27 -15.22 -17.09
N VAL A 113 1.56 -16.48 -16.78
CA VAL A 113 0.99 -17.19 -15.63
C VAL A 113 1.45 -16.55 -14.32
N LEU A 114 2.71 -16.10 -14.27
CA LEU A 114 3.23 -15.41 -13.10
C LEU A 114 2.54 -14.06 -12.89
N VAL A 115 2.26 -13.29 -13.95
CA VAL A 115 1.47 -12.06 -13.91
C VAL A 115 0.04 -12.36 -13.39
N ALA A 116 -0.61 -13.41 -13.90
CA ALA A 116 -1.92 -13.84 -13.41
C ALA A 116 -1.89 -14.20 -11.91
N ALA A 117 -0.85 -14.91 -11.46
CA ALA A 117 -0.64 -15.19 -10.05
C ALA A 117 -0.49 -13.90 -9.22
N ARG A 118 0.16 -12.86 -9.75
CA ARG A 118 0.29 -11.54 -9.10
C ARG A 118 -1.06 -10.81 -9.01
N VAL A 119 -1.94 -10.93 -10.01
CA VAL A 119 -3.33 -10.43 -9.93
C VAL A 119 -4.09 -11.13 -8.80
N LEU A 120 -4.02 -12.47 -8.75
CA LEU A 120 -4.65 -13.24 -7.67
C LEU A 120 -4.12 -12.86 -6.29
N LEU A 121 -2.79 -12.66 -6.15
CA LEU A 121 -2.17 -12.15 -4.93
C LEU A 121 -2.70 -10.76 -4.55
N GLY A 122 -2.85 -9.87 -5.53
CA GLY A 122 -3.40 -8.54 -5.33
C GLY A 122 -4.80 -8.60 -4.70
N PHE A 123 -5.72 -9.35 -5.30
CA PHE A 123 -7.07 -9.56 -4.76
C PHE A 123 -7.06 -10.29 -3.42
N GLY A 124 -6.23 -11.32 -3.25
CA GLY A 124 -6.13 -12.09 -2.01
C GLY A 124 -5.71 -11.22 -0.82
N THR A 125 -4.68 -10.39 -1.01
CA THR A 125 -4.13 -9.53 0.05
C THR A 125 -5.01 -8.33 0.41
N CYS A 126 -6.03 -8.00 -0.41
CA CYS A 126 -6.95 -6.89 -0.17
C CYS A 126 -7.78 -7.04 1.11
N SER A 127 -8.02 -8.26 1.58
CA SER A 127 -8.90 -8.51 2.71
C SER A 127 -8.30 -8.16 4.07
N GLY A 128 -6.98 -8.26 4.21
CA GLY A 128 -6.30 -8.20 5.51
C GLY A 128 -6.46 -6.88 6.24
N TYR A 129 -6.19 -5.77 5.57
CA TYR A 129 -6.25 -4.44 6.19
C TYR A 129 -7.69 -3.96 6.47
N PRO A 130 -8.66 -4.05 5.54
CA PRO A 130 -10.04 -3.70 5.84
C PRO A 130 -10.65 -4.56 6.95
N ALA A 131 -10.34 -5.87 7.01
CA ALA A 131 -10.78 -6.74 8.10
C ALA A 131 -10.21 -6.29 9.45
N ALA A 132 -8.93 -5.91 9.50
CA ALA A 132 -8.32 -5.36 10.70
C ALA A 132 -9.02 -4.06 11.14
N MET A 133 -9.30 -3.13 10.21
CA MET A 133 -10.00 -1.89 10.51
C MET A 133 -11.43 -2.14 11.03
N TYR A 134 -12.16 -3.09 10.44
CA TYR A 134 -13.48 -3.47 10.92
C TYR A 134 -13.43 -4.01 12.36
N LEU A 135 -12.47 -4.91 12.65
CA LEU A 135 -12.29 -5.48 13.97
C LEU A 135 -11.92 -4.41 15.00
N ILE A 136 -11.06 -3.47 14.66
CA ILE A 136 -10.71 -2.32 15.54
C ILE A 136 -11.95 -1.50 15.89
N ARG A 137 -12.78 -1.17 14.90
CA ARG A 137 -14.05 -0.44 15.13
C ARG A 137 -15.02 -1.22 15.99
N SER A 138 -15.16 -2.53 15.73
CA SER A 138 -16.04 -3.41 16.50
C SER A 138 -15.61 -3.49 17.96
N GLU A 139 -14.31 -3.61 18.22
CA GLU A 139 -13.77 -3.64 19.57
C GLU A 139 -13.86 -2.28 20.29
N ALA A 140 -13.60 -1.18 19.57
CA ALA A 140 -13.80 0.17 20.11
C ALA A 140 -15.24 0.40 20.58
N ARG A 141 -16.23 -0.05 19.79
CA ARG A 141 -17.65 0.00 20.19
C ARG A 141 -17.94 -0.90 21.39
N ARG A 142 -17.31 -2.08 21.48
CA ARG A 142 -17.50 -3.01 22.60
C ARG A 142 -16.90 -2.51 23.91
N THR A 143 -15.73 -1.86 23.85
CA THR A 143 -15.00 -1.37 25.03
C THR A 143 -15.38 0.04 25.45
N GLY A 144 -16.04 0.82 24.58
CA GLY A 144 -16.30 2.24 24.80
C GLY A 144 -15.08 3.15 24.61
N GLU A 145 -13.91 2.58 24.26
CA GLU A 145 -12.69 3.35 23.97
C GLU A 145 -12.81 4.05 22.62
N LYS A 146 -12.62 5.38 22.59
CA LYS A 146 -12.73 6.17 21.35
C LYS A 146 -11.70 5.81 20.27
N SER A 147 -10.53 5.25 20.64
CA SER A 147 -9.51 4.76 19.69
C SER A 147 -8.48 3.86 20.39
N PRO A 148 -8.27 2.61 19.97
CA PRO A 148 -7.16 1.80 20.45
C PRO A 148 -5.86 2.20 19.73
N ALA A 149 -5.32 3.37 20.06
CA ALA A 149 -4.11 3.93 19.42
C ALA A 149 -2.94 2.94 19.40
N GLY A 150 -2.79 2.12 20.46
CA GLY A 150 -1.77 1.09 20.54
C GLY A 150 -1.91 0.00 19.48
N VAL A 151 -3.15 -0.37 19.09
CA VAL A 151 -3.40 -1.39 18.05
C VAL A 151 -3.08 -0.84 16.67
N LEU A 152 -3.48 0.40 16.38
CA LEU A 152 -3.14 1.07 15.13
C LEU A 152 -1.63 1.23 14.97
N THR A 153 -0.94 1.59 16.07
CA THR A 153 0.52 1.68 16.09
C THR A 153 1.17 0.32 15.84
N ALA A 154 0.69 -0.76 16.48
CA ALA A 154 1.19 -2.11 16.24
C ALA A 154 1.02 -2.54 14.77
N LEU A 155 -0.12 -2.24 14.16
CA LEU A 155 -0.38 -2.51 12.75
C LEU A 155 0.58 -1.72 11.84
N ALA A 156 0.79 -0.44 12.12
CA ALA A 156 1.71 0.41 11.37
C ALA A 156 3.16 -0.09 11.50
N ILE A 157 3.61 -0.42 12.70
CA ILE A 157 4.95 -0.98 12.94
C ILE A 157 5.11 -2.30 12.18
N THR A 158 4.11 -3.20 12.23
CA THR A 158 4.18 -4.48 11.50
C THR A 158 4.35 -4.28 10.00
N THR A 159 3.50 -3.45 9.39
CA THR A 159 3.57 -3.21 7.93
C THR A 159 4.88 -2.52 7.53
N GLN A 160 5.37 -1.59 8.33
CA GLN A 160 6.64 -0.91 8.10
C GLN A 160 7.83 -1.87 8.27
N THR A 161 7.87 -2.65 9.35
CA THR A 161 8.94 -3.64 9.59
C THR A 161 9.05 -4.63 8.42
N ILE A 162 7.92 -5.09 7.91
CA ILE A 162 7.89 -6.02 6.78
C ILE A 162 8.35 -5.36 5.49
N ALA A 163 7.91 -4.14 5.21
CA ALA A 163 8.41 -3.39 4.06
C ALA A 163 9.94 -3.23 4.11
N VAL A 164 10.47 -3.07 5.31
CA VAL A 164 11.90 -2.96 5.65
C VAL A 164 12.69 -4.23 5.38
N VAL A 165 12.22 -5.33 5.99
CA VAL A 165 12.96 -6.60 6.00
C VAL A 165 12.71 -7.36 4.68
N GLY A 166 11.64 -7.02 3.96
CA GLY A 166 11.20 -7.73 2.77
C GLY A 166 12.25 -7.94 1.69
N PRO A 167 12.97 -6.91 1.21
CA PRO A 167 13.99 -7.10 0.19
C PRO A 167 15.14 -8.01 0.65
N SER A 168 15.53 -7.93 1.92
CA SER A 168 16.61 -8.78 2.46
C SER A 168 16.16 -10.23 2.62
N VAL A 169 14.95 -10.45 3.13
CA VAL A 169 14.34 -11.80 3.18
C VAL A 169 14.13 -12.32 1.76
N GLY A 170 13.68 -11.47 0.84
CA GLY A 170 13.55 -11.81 -0.57
C GLY A 170 14.87 -12.26 -1.20
N GLY A 171 15.94 -11.51 -0.98
CA GLY A 171 17.27 -11.85 -1.46
C GLY A 171 17.79 -13.16 -0.87
N LEU A 172 17.53 -13.41 0.43
CA LEU A 172 17.86 -14.69 1.07
C LEU A 172 17.07 -15.85 0.44
N LEU A 173 15.77 -15.68 0.24
CA LEU A 173 14.91 -16.69 -0.39
C LEU A 173 15.35 -16.99 -1.82
N VAL A 174 15.74 -15.97 -2.59
CA VAL A 174 16.31 -16.16 -3.94
C VAL A 174 17.62 -16.95 -3.87
N GLY A 175 18.47 -16.68 -2.88
CA GLY A 175 19.73 -17.38 -2.67
C GLY A 175 19.56 -18.87 -2.34
N ILE A 176 18.52 -19.22 -1.57
CA ILE A 176 18.27 -20.60 -1.09
C ILE A 176 17.49 -21.43 -2.11
N GLY A 177 16.42 -20.86 -2.69
CA GLY A 177 15.46 -21.60 -3.52
C GLY A 177 15.08 -20.91 -4.83
N GLY A 178 15.87 -19.92 -5.28
CA GLY A 178 15.59 -19.13 -6.46
C GLY A 178 14.36 -18.23 -6.31
N TRP A 179 13.97 -17.56 -7.39
CA TRP A 179 12.82 -16.66 -7.40
C TRP A 179 11.49 -17.36 -7.02
N ARG A 180 11.38 -18.68 -7.25
CA ARG A 180 10.18 -19.46 -6.87
C ARG A 180 9.93 -19.48 -5.37
N ALA A 181 10.98 -19.46 -4.55
CA ALA A 181 10.87 -19.42 -3.10
C ALA A 181 10.20 -18.13 -2.61
N THR A 182 10.37 -17.02 -3.33
CA THR A 182 9.74 -15.73 -2.98
C THR A 182 8.22 -15.73 -3.16
N LEU A 183 7.69 -16.60 -3.99
CA LEU A 183 6.25 -16.80 -4.16
C LEU A 183 5.74 -17.91 -3.24
N ALA A 184 6.54 -18.96 -3.03
CA ALA A 184 6.23 -20.06 -2.13
C ALA A 184 6.02 -19.60 -0.68
N VAL A 185 6.68 -18.50 -0.23
CA VAL A 185 6.51 -17.93 1.12
C VAL A 185 5.05 -17.56 1.43
N ASN A 186 4.23 -17.30 0.42
CA ASN A 186 2.80 -17.05 0.60
C ASN A 186 2.03 -18.27 1.12
N ILE A 187 2.52 -19.49 0.88
CA ILE A 187 1.86 -20.73 1.32
C ILE A 187 1.87 -20.82 2.85
N PRO A 188 3.03 -20.84 3.55
CA PRO A 188 3.04 -20.89 5.00
C PRO A 188 2.38 -19.65 5.63
N LEU A 189 2.52 -18.46 5.04
CA LEU A 189 1.84 -17.25 5.54
C LEU A 189 0.32 -17.38 5.43
N ALA A 190 -0.20 -17.90 4.32
CA ALA A 190 -1.63 -18.14 4.14
C ALA A 190 -2.13 -19.20 5.12
N LEU A 191 -1.43 -20.32 5.31
CA LEU A 191 -1.79 -21.36 6.27
C LEU A 191 -1.84 -20.80 7.70
N LEU A 192 -0.85 -20.00 8.09
CA LEU A 192 -0.84 -19.31 9.38
C LEU A 192 -2.02 -18.34 9.50
N GLY A 193 -2.26 -17.53 8.48
CA GLY A 193 -3.39 -16.58 8.45
C GLY A 193 -4.75 -17.30 8.53
N LEU A 194 -4.93 -18.39 7.79
CA LEU A 194 -6.14 -19.22 7.84
C LEU A 194 -6.34 -19.82 9.23
N TYR A 195 -5.30 -20.39 9.81
CA TYR A 195 -5.36 -20.97 11.16
C TYR A 195 -5.74 -19.91 12.21
N LEU A 196 -5.04 -18.78 12.21
CA LEU A 196 -5.29 -17.69 13.16
C LEU A 196 -6.67 -17.06 12.94
N GLY A 197 -7.04 -16.80 11.68
CA GLY A 197 -8.34 -16.24 11.32
C GLY A 197 -9.50 -17.14 11.71
N ALA A 198 -9.40 -18.44 11.43
CA ALA A 198 -10.44 -19.41 11.78
C ALA A 198 -10.63 -19.57 13.31
N ARG A 199 -9.52 -19.47 14.07
CA ARG A 199 -9.54 -19.69 15.53
C ARG A 199 -9.85 -18.43 16.33
N ARG A 200 -9.46 -17.25 15.85
CA ARG A 200 -9.44 -16.02 16.66
C ARG A 200 -10.39 -14.93 16.17
N ILE A 201 -10.69 -14.87 14.87
CA ILE A 201 -11.65 -13.85 14.37
C ILE A 201 -13.07 -14.32 14.69
N PRO A 202 -13.85 -13.54 15.46
CA PRO A 202 -15.23 -13.89 15.79
C PRO A 202 -16.10 -13.84 14.52
N ALA A 203 -17.13 -14.68 14.49
CA ALA A 203 -18.14 -14.66 13.44
C ALA A 203 -19.12 -13.47 13.68
N LEU A 204 -18.63 -12.26 13.44
CA LEU A 204 -19.46 -11.07 13.53
C LEU A 204 -20.43 -11.04 12.33
N PRO A 205 -21.73 -10.80 12.56
CA PRO A 205 -22.68 -10.65 11.48
C PRO A 205 -22.35 -9.36 10.69
N GLY A 206 -22.35 -9.45 9.37
CA GLY A 206 -22.36 -8.25 8.53
C GLY A 206 -23.73 -7.56 8.56
N THR A 207 -23.81 -6.39 7.95
CA THR A 207 -25.06 -5.59 7.86
C THR A 207 -26.05 -6.14 6.83
N ALA A 208 -25.62 -7.10 5.99
CA ALA A 208 -26.51 -7.71 4.99
C ALA A 208 -27.65 -8.47 5.68
N ARG A 209 -28.84 -7.89 5.66
CA ARG A 209 -30.09 -8.63 5.83
C ARG A 209 -30.30 -9.49 4.58
N ALA A 210 -30.94 -10.63 4.76
CA ALA A 210 -31.15 -11.69 3.76
C ALA A 210 -31.90 -11.30 2.46
N ASP A 211 -31.93 -10.05 2.08
CA ASP A 211 -32.55 -9.58 0.87
C ASP A 211 -31.51 -9.50 -0.25
N ASP A 212 -31.44 -10.57 -1.07
CA ASP A 212 -30.40 -10.83 -2.09
C ASP A 212 -30.24 -9.73 -3.16
N ARG A 213 -31.12 -8.73 -3.23
CA ARG A 213 -31.04 -7.63 -4.20
C ARG A 213 -30.48 -6.32 -3.63
N ALA A 214 -30.48 -6.14 -2.32
CA ALA A 214 -30.03 -4.91 -1.69
C ALA A 214 -28.50 -4.77 -1.71
N TRP A 215 -27.75 -5.85 -1.53
CA TRP A 215 -26.29 -5.82 -1.53
C TRP A 215 -25.70 -5.48 -2.91
N ALA A 216 -26.31 -5.94 -4.01
CA ALA A 216 -25.83 -5.65 -5.35
C ALA A 216 -25.96 -4.15 -5.71
N ARG A 217 -26.98 -3.47 -5.14
CA ARG A 217 -27.14 -2.01 -5.30
C ARG A 217 -26.15 -1.22 -4.45
N SER A 218 -25.82 -1.74 -3.25
CA SER A 218 -24.88 -1.09 -2.34
C SER A 218 -23.40 -1.23 -2.74
N LEU A 219 -23.06 -2.08 -3.72
CA LEU A 219 -21.68 -2.30 -4.18
C LEU A 219 -21.24 -1.36 -5.30
N ASP A 220 -22.13 -0.60 -5.90
CA ASP A 220 -21.82 0.19 -7.11
C ASP A 220 -20.92 -0.52 -8.12
N LEU A 221 -21.32 -1.73 -8.53
CA LEU A 221 -20.57 -2.55 -9.50
C LEU A 221 -20.22 -1.78 -10.80
N PRO A 222 -21.08 -0.91 -11.37
CA PRO A 222 -20.72 -0.11 -12.52
C PRO A 222 -19.60 0.91 -12.24
N GLY A 223 -19.62 1.58 -11.07
CA GLY A 223 -18.54 2.50 -10.66
C GLY A 223 -17.22 1.77 -10.51
N MET A 224 -17.23 0.60 -9.83
CA MET A 224 -16.05 -0.26 -9.72
C MET A 224 -15.51 -0.72 -11.07
N GLY A 225 -16.39 -1.11 -11.99
CA GLY A 225 -16.03 -1.51 -13.34
C GLY A 225 -15.38 -0.37 -14.14
N LEU A 226 -15.98 0.81 -14.12
CA LEU A 226 -15.44 2.01 -14.78
C LEU A 226 -14.09 2.42 -14.20
N PHE A 227 -13.93 2.38 -12.88
CA PHE A 227 -12.65 2.64 -12.20
C PHE A 227 -11.57 1.63 -12.62
N ALA A 228 -11.90 0.33 -12.61
CA ALA A 228 -10.98 -0.72 -13.02
C ALA A 228 -10.57 -0.57 -14.48
N VAL A 229 -11.49 -0.28 -15.39
CA VAL A 229 -11.20 -0.05 -16.81
C VAL A 229 -10.34 1.19 -16.99
N ALA A 230 -10.70 2.33 -16.39
CA ALA A 230 -9.92 3.55 -16.48
C ALA A 230 -8.48 3.34 -15.99
N LEU A 231 -8.32 2.70 -14.84
CA LEU A 231 -7.02 2.44 -14.25
C LEU A 231 -6.20 1.44 -15.07
N SER A 232 -6.84 0.38 -15.59
CA SER A 232 -6.17 -0.62 -16.44
C SER A 232 -5.70 -0.03 -17.77
N CYS A 233 -6.56 0.75 -18.43
CA CYS A 233 -6.20 1.41 -19.69
C CYS A 233 -5.08 2.44 -19.50
N LEU A 234 -5.13 3.22 -18.40
CA LEU A 234 -4.05 4.15 -18.05
C LEU A 234 -2.73 3.42 -17.84
N LEU A 235 -2.75 2.31 -17.10
CA LEU A 235 -1.56 1.52 -16.84
C LEU A 235 -0.97 0.94 -18.13
N LEU A 236 -1.82 0.33 -18.96
CA LEU A 236 -1.40 -0.23 -20.25
C LEU A 236 -0.75 0.84 -21.12
N PHE A 237 -1.36 2.02 -21.21
CA PHE A 237 -0.80 3.16 -21.94
C PHE A 237 0.57 3.60 -21.38
N LEU A 238 0.68 3.74 -20.05
CA LEU A 238 1.93 4.17 -19.41
C LEU A 238 3.07 3.15 -19.56
N MET A 239 2.76 1.87 -19.71
CA MET A 239 3.76 0.82 -19.86
C MET A 239 4.35 0.73 -21.27
N ASP A 240 3.66 1.25 -22.28
CA ASP A 240 4.14 1.26 -23.68
C ASP A 240 3.74 2.55 -24.41
N ILE A 241 4.25 3.67 -23.92
CA ILE A 241 3.97 5.01 -24.48
C ILE A 241 4.45 5.11 -25.94
N GLY A 242 5.41 4.28 -26.35
CA GLY A 242 5.99 4.27 -27.71
C GLY A 242 5.18 3.50 -28.75
N SER A 243 4.24 2.64 -28.36
CA SER A 243 3.47 1.76 -29.26
C SER A 243 2.43 2.49 -30.14
N GLY A 244 2.14 3.75 -29.82
CA GLY A 244 1.08 4.52 -30.53
C GLY A 244 -0.34 4.16 -30.08
N ASP A 245 -0.52 3.45 -28.99
CA ASP A 245 -1.81 2.97 -28.44
C ASP A 245 -2.60 4.10 -27.75
N TRP A 246 -2.69 5.27 -28.38
CA TRP A 246 -3.42 6.44 -27.88
C TRP A 246 -4.89 6.16 -27.59
N TYR A 247 -5.48 5.11 -28.19
CA TYR A 247 -6.84 4.68 -27.88
C TYR A 247 -7.00 4.27 -26.42
N LEU A 248 -5.94 3.76 -25.76
CA LEU A 248 -5.95 3.44 -24.34
C LEU A 248 -6.09 4.70 -23.47
N LEU A 249 -5.45 5.81 -23.88
CA LEU A 249 -5.61 7.09 -23.21
C LEU A 249 -7.05 7.63 -23.39
N VAL A 250 -7.61 7.52 -24.59
CA VAL A 250 -9.01 7.90 -24.86
C VAL A 250 -9.96 7.07 -23.98
N LEU A 251 -9.77 5.75 -23.93
CA LEU A 251 -10.56 4.85 -23.06
C LEU A 251 -10.43 5.22 -21.59
N THR A 252 -9.20 5.57 -21.14
CA THR A 252 -8.96 6.06 -19.77
C THR A 252 -9.79 7.30 -19.48
N LEU A 253 -9.77 8.29 -20.39
CA LEU A 253 -10.52 9.54 -20.21
C LEU A 253 -12.03 9.31 -20.24
N VAL A 254 -12.53 8.48 -21.16
CA VAL A 254 -13.96 8.15 -21.27
C VAL A 254 -14.44 7.37 -20.05
N ALA A 255 -13.71 6.32 -19.64
CA ALA A 255 -14.06 5.54 -18.48
C ALA A 255 -13.92 6.36 -17.18
N GLY A 256 -12.89 7.22 -17.07
CA GLY A 256 -12.70 8.12 -15.94
C GLY A 256 -13.78 9.19 -15.85
N ALA A 257 -14.20 9.78 -16.99
CA ALA A 257 -15.33 10.71 -17.02
C ALA A 257 -16.64 10.00 -16.67
N GLY A 258 -16.88 8.80 -17.21
CA GLY A 258 -18.02 7.97 -16.88
C GLY A 258 -18.05 7.58 -15.39
N PHE A 259 -16.91 7.22 -14.83
CA PHE A 259 -16.72 6.96 -13.39
C PHE A 259 -17.09 8.21 -12.57
N THR A 260 -16.48 9.36 -12.86
CA THR A 260 -16.74 10.62 -12.16
C THR A 260 -18.22 11.02 -12.23
N TRP A 261 -18.81 10.92 -13.41
CA TRP A 261 -20.24 11.22 -13.62
C TRP A 261 -21.14 10.28 -12.80
N ARG A 262 -20.80 9.00 -12.76
CA ARG A 262 -21.52 7.99 -11.98
C ARG A 262 -21.42 8.26 -10.48
N GLU A 263 -20.20 8.46 -9.98
CA GLU A 263 -19.94 8.69 -8.55
C GLU A 263 -20.59 9.97 -8.02
N LEU A 264 -20.70 11.01 -8.88
CA LEU A 264 -21.41 12.24 -8.53
C LEU A 264 -22.94 12.05 -8.42
N ARG A 265 -23.50 10.98 -9.00
CA ARG A 265 -24.95 10.69 -8.97
C ARG A 265 -25.33 9.52 -8.05
N ALA A 266 -24.37 8.70 -7.67
CA ALA A 266 -24.61 7.56 -6.81
C ALA A 266 -25.03 8.02 -5.39
N GLU A 267 -26.03 7.36 -4.81
CA GLU A 267 -26.43 7.57 -3.42
C GLU A 267 -25.37 6.99 -2.46
N GLU A 268 -24.82 5.84 -2.81
CA GLU A 268 -23.70 5.19 -2.13
C GLU A 268 -22.53 4.99 -3.10
N PRO A 269 -21.68 6.04 -3.32
CA PRO A 269 -20.59 5.98 -4.28
C PRO A 269 -19.52 4.99 -3.84
N PHE A 270 -18.85 4.35 -4.82
CA PHE A 270 -17.70 3.48 -4.61
C PHE A 270 -16.50 4.27 -4.03
N ILE A 271 -16.19 5.40 -4.65
CA ILE A 271 -15.24 6.39 -4.16
C ILE A 271 -15.95 7.74 -4.17
N ASP A 272 -16.15 8.37 -3.01
CA ASP A 272 -16.83 9.66 -2.95
C ASP A 272 -15.97 10.78 -3.58
N VAL A 273 -16.15 10.98 -4.88
CA VAL A 273 -15.43 12.01 -5.67
C VAL A 273 -15.81 13.43 -5.24
N ARG A 274 -16.95 13.61 -4.54
CA ARG A 274 -17.36 14.91 -3.98
C ARG A 274 -16.37 15.40 -2.95
N VAL A 275 -15.73 14.47 -2.21
CA VAL A 275 -14.63 14.78 -1.28
C VAL A 275 -13.46 15.42 -2.01
N LEU A 276 -13.20 15.03 -3.28
CA LEU A 276 -12.14 15.61 -4.10
C LEU A 276 -12.48 17.01 -4.59
N GLY A 277 -13.77 17.27 -4.93
CA GLY A 277 -14.20 18.56 -5.51
C GLY A 277 -14.31 19.73 -4.52
N GLY A 278 -14.48 19.45 -3.22
CA GLY A 278 -14.74 20.46 -2.20
C GLY A 278 -13.55 20.79 -1.28
N ASN A 279 -12.46 20.03 -1.31
CA ASN A 279 -11.37 20.13 -0.34
C ASN A 279 -9.99 20.13 -1.03
N LEU A 280 -9.59 21.28 -1.56
CA LEU A 280 -8.29 21.43 -2.25
C LEU A 280 -7.07 21.01 -1.40
N PRO A 281 -6.99 21.30 -0.07
CA PRO A 281 -5.91 20.80 0.77
C PRO A 281 -5.81 19.28 0.78
N LEU A 282 -6.93 18.58 0.84
CA LEU A 282 -6.98 17.11 0.83
C LEU A 282 -6.54 16.54 -0.53
N VAL A 283 -6.99 17.14 -1.64
CA VAL A 283 -6.54 16.80 -2.99
C VAL A 283 -5.04 17.00 -3.14
N ALA A 284 -4.50 18.11 -2.65
CA ALA A 284 -3.06 18.36 -2.65
C ALA A 284 -2.29 17.31 -1.82
N THR A 285 -2.89 16.80 -0.73
CA THR A 285 -2.29 15.72 0.08
C THR A 285 -2.27 14.40 -0.68
N TYR A 286 -3.31 14.07 -1.46
CA TYR A 286 -3.29 12.90 -2.33
C TYR A 286 -2.27 13.03 -3.47
N GLY A 287 -2.17 14.21 -4.10
CA GLY A 287 -1.13 14.49 -5.09
C GLY A 287 0.29 14.33 -4.51
N ARG A 288 0.52 14.85 -3.30
CA ARG A 288 1.77 14.62 -2.56
C ARG A 288 2.05 13.15 -2.30
N ALA A 289 1.02 12.37 -1.92
CA ALA A 289 1.16 10.94 -1.72
C ALA A 289 1.57 10.24 -3.01
N LEU A 290 0.90 10.52 -4.13
CA LEU A 290 1.27 9.99 -5.43
C LEU A 290 2.77 10.25 -5.73
N LEU A 291 3.20 11.51 -5.68
CA LEU A 291 4.57 11.91 -5.99
C LEU A 291 5.61 11.27 -5.05
N CYS A 292 5.31 11.24 -3.76
CA CYS A 292 6.16 10.60 -2.76
C CYS A 292 6.34 9.11 -3.03
N TYR A 293 5.25 8.40 -3.34
CA TYR A 293 5.29 6.97 -3.61
C TYR A 293 5.88 6.64 -4.98
N VAL A 294 5.75 7.52 -5.98
CA VAL A 294 6.49 7.40 -7.25
C VAL A 294 7.99 7.33 -6.97
N VAL A 295 8.54 8.30 -6.22
CA VAL A 295 9.98 8.30 -5.89
C VAL A 295 10.37 7.06 -5.08
N THR A 296 9.58 6.73 -4.05
CA THR A 296 9.88 5.59 -3.16
C THR A 296 9.93 4.27 -3.91
N TYR A 297 8.93 3.98 -4.75
CA TYR A 297 8.84 2.71 -5.47
C TYR A 297 9.74 2.66 -6.71
N ALA A 298 9.97 3.80 -7.39
CA ALA A 298 10.94 3.86 -8.48
C ALA A 298 12.35 3.55 -7.97
N PHE A 299 12.71 4.08 -6.80
CA PHE A 299 13.95 3.73 -6.14
C PHE A 299 13.97 2.24 -5.73
N LEU A 300 12.95 1.78 -5.00
CA LEU A 300 12.91 0.43 -4.48
C LEU A 300 13.11 -0.62 -5.57
N TYR A 301 12.46 -0.45 -6.70
CA TYR A 301 12.54 -1.41 -7.81
C TYR A 301 13.71 -1.12 -8.75
N GLY A 302 13.88 0.13 -9.15
CA GLY A 302 14.90 0.52 -10.13
C GLY A 302 16.32 0.40 -9.60
N PHE A 303 16.56 0.91 -8.39
CA PHE A 303 17.87 0.79 -7.76
C PHE A 303 18.26 -0.68 -7.52
N THR A 304 17.30 -1.53 -7.11
CA THR A 304 17.55 -2.96 -6.94
C THR A 304 17.94 -3.62 -8.26
N GLN A 305 17.17 -3.40 -9.35
CA GLN A 305 17.48 -3.96 -10.66
C GLN A 305 18.84 -3.49 -11.18
N TRP A 306 19.15 -2.20 -10.99
CA TRP A 306 20.46 -1.67 -11.39
C TRP A 306 21.61 -2.25 -10.55
N THR A 307 21.44 -2.45 -9.25
CA THR A 307 22.49 -3.08 -8.42
C THR A 307 22.75 -4.52 -8.83
N GLU A 308 21.71 -5.24 -9.30
CA GLU A 308 21.88 -6.59 -9.81
C GLU A 308 22.45 -6.62 -11.24
N GLN A 309 21.87 -5.88 -12.20
CA GLN A 309 22.26 -5.96 -13.62
C GLN A 309 23.39 -5.00 -13.98
N GLY A 310 23.39 -3.77 -13.45
CA GLY A 310 24.38 -2.75 -13.76
C GLY A 310 25.68 -2.93 -12.96
N ARG A 311 25.56 -3.47 -11.73
CA ARG A 311 26.72 -3.71 -10.83
C ARG A 311 27.11 -5.18 -10.69
N GLY A 312 26.24 -6.10 -11.10
CA GLY A 312 26.51 -7.54 -11.00
C GLY A 312 26.40 -8.10 -9.57
N LEU A 313 25.70 -7.39 -8.65
CA LEU A 313 25.45 -7.92 -7.32
C LEU A 313 24.45 -9.07 -7.36
N SER A 314 24.60 -10.03 -6.46
CA SER A 314 23.57 -11.06 -6.29
C SER A 314 22.29 -10.44 -5.68
N ALA A 315 21.13 -11.09 -5.89
CA ALA A 315 19.87 -10.65 -5.30
C ALA A 315 19.96 -10.52 -3.77
N SER A 316 20.72 -11.41 -3.11
CA SER A 316 20.97 -11.34 -1.66
C SER A 316 21.76 -10.08 -1.29
N GLN A 317 22.80 -9.75 -2.04
CA GLN A 317 23.61 -8.54 -1.82
C GLN A 317 22.79 -7.28 -2.10
N ALA A 318 22.00 -7.25 -3.18
CA ALA A 318 21.11 -6.14 -3.51
C ALA A 318 20.06 -5.90 -2.40
N GLY A 319 19.50 -6.98 -1.84
CA GLY A 319 18.60 -6.91 -0.69
C GLY A 319 19.29 -6.36 0.57
N LEU A 320 20.51 -6.79 0.85
CA LEU A 320 21.29 -6.31 2.02
C LEU A 320 21.65 -4.82 1.90
N VAL A 321 21.98 -4.34 0.70
CA VAL A 321 22.27 -2.91 0.44
C VAL A 321 21.08 -2.03 0.79
N GLN A 322 19.85 -2.54 0.71
CA GLN A 322 18.63 -1.78 1.05
C GLN A 322 18.32 -1.73 2.55
N LEU A 323 18.91 -2.57 3.39
CA LEU A 323 18.64 -2.57 4.84
C LEU A 323 18.79 -1.20 5.52
N PRO A 324 19.84 -0.40 5.24
CA PRO A 324 20.01 0.90 5.87
C PRO A 324 18.88 1.90 5.53
N LEU A 325 18.25 1.82 4.33
CA LEU A 325 17.07 2.63 3.97
C LEU A 325 16.00 2.55 5.06
N PHE A 326 15.71 1.36 5.39
CA PHE A 326 14.63 1.04 6.29
C PHE A 326 15.01 1.24 7.75
N ALA A 327 16.24 0.85 8.13
CA ALA A 327 16.76 1.12 9.46
C ALA A 327 16.71 2.63 9.78
N THR A 328 17.14 3.46 8.81
CA THR A 328 17.07 4.92 8.92
C THR A 328 15.61 5.38 8.98
N GLY A 329 14.73 4.84 8.14
CA GLY A 329 13.30 5.17 8.15
C GLY A 329 12.64 4.88 9.49
N ILE A 330 12.91 3.72 10.10
CA ILE A 330 12.39 3.36 11.43
C ILE A 330 12.97 4.32 12.49
N ALA A 331 14.27 4.57 12.50
CA ALA A 331 14.90 5.47 13.45
C ALA A 331 14.32 6.88 13.38
N VAL A 332 14.18 7.43 12.16
CA VAL A 332 13.58 8.75 11.93
C VAL A 332 12.10 8.78 12.36
N SER A 333 11.34 7.76 12.04
CA SER A 333 9.93 7.65 12.48
C SER A 333 9.82 7.61 14.00
N ALA A 334 10.67 6.85 14.67
CA ALA A 334 10.67 6.73 16.13
C ALA A 334 11.04 8.07 16.80
N LEU A 335 12.07 8.76 16.28
CA LEU A 335 12.55 10.03 16.83
C LEU A 335 11.55 11.19 16.59
N THR A 336 10.86 11.17 15.47
CA THR A 336 9.99 12.28 15.04
C THR A 336 8.50 11.99 15.22
N GLY A 337 8.11 10.76 15.56
CA GLY A 337 6.72 10.31 15.62
C GLY A 337 5.85 11.14 16.56
N ARG A 338 6.41 11.57 17.71
CA ARG A 338 5.71 12.39 18.71
C ARG A 338 5.53 13.86 18.29
N ARG A 339 6.30 14.36 17.33
CA ARG A 339 6.18 15.75 16.86
C ARG A 339 5.04 15.86 15.86
N GLN A 340 4.12 16.78 16.09
CA GLN A 340 2.94 16.96 15.22
C GLN A 340 3.19 17.88 14.00
N ALA A 341 4.40 18.39 13.81
CA ALA A 341 4.79 19.31 12.73
C ALA A 341 4.71 18.65 11.33
N VAL A 342 3.50 18.49 10.78
CA VAL A 342 3.24 17.84 9.49
C VAL A 342 4.01 18.53 8.36
N ARG A 343 3.94 19.87 8.27
CA ARG A 343 4.60 20.65 7.23
C ARG A 343 6.12 20.48 7.25
N GLY A 344 6.74 20.57 8.43
CA GLY A 344 8.18 20.42 8.58
C GLY A 344 8.66 19.05 8.15
N LYS A 345 7.94 17.97 8.51
CA LYS A 345 8.24 16.60 8.09
C LYS A 345 8.19 16.45 6.57
N LEU A 346 7.15 16.99 5.90
CA LEU A 346 7.00 16.91 4.46
C LEU A 346 8.08 17.73 3.73
N LEU A 347 8.49 18.89 4.24
CA LEU A 347 9.57 19.69 3.65
C LEU A 347 10.92 18.97 3.75
N VAL A 348 11.28 18.49 4.95
CA VAL A 348 12.52 17.72 5.15
C VAL A 348 12.49 16.44 4.31
N GLY A 349 11.34 15.76 4.26
CA GLY A 349 11.15 14.59 3.42
C GLY A 349 11.32 14.89 1.92
N ALA A 350 10.77 16.00 1.42
CA ALA A 350 10.93 16.42 0.02
C ALA A 350 12.39 16.71 -0.32
N VAL A 351 13.09 17.49 0.54
CA VAL A 351 14.50 17.80 0.35
C VAL A 351 15.35 16.54 0.40
N GLY A 352 15.07 15.62 1.32
CA GLY A 352 15.76 14.33 1.40
C GLY A 352 15.56 13.47 0.15
N GLN A 353 14.34 13.43 -0.42
CA GLN A 353 14.09 12.74 -1.70
C GLN A 353 14.86 13.37 -2.85
N ILE A 354 14.86 14.70 -2.97
CA ILE A 354 15.63 15.43 -4.00
C ILE A 354 17.12 15.16 -3.86
N ALA A 355 17.66 15.22 -2.64
CA ALA A 355 19.06 14.94 -2.38
C ALA A 355 19.45 13.51 -2.78
N ALA A 356 18.64 12.50 -2.39
CA ALA A 356 18.89 11.12 -2.77
C ALA A 356 18.82 10.92 -4.30
N CYS A 357 17.85 11.53 -4.99
CA CYS A 357 17.77 11.48 -6.45
C CYS A 357 18.98 12.14 -7.13
N ALA A 358 19.46 13.28 -6.61
CA ALA A 358 20.68 13.92 -7.10
C ALA A 358 21.93 13.04 -6.88
N MET A 359 22.01 12.35 -5.74
CA MET A 359 23.12 11.42 -5.46
C MET A 359 23.09 10.21 -6.41
N LEU A 360 21.90 9.74 -6.86
CA LEU A 360 21.80 8.65 -7.85
C LEU A 360 22.48 9.02 -9.18
N LEU A 361 22.46 10.30 -9.59
CA LEU A 361 23.12 10.78 -10.81
C LEU A 361 24.65 10.70 -10.73
N LEU A 362 25.21 10.57 -9.54
CA LEU A 362 26.65 10.42 -9.30
C LEU A 362 27.10 8.96 -9.29
N LEU A 363 26.17 8.01 -9.34
CA LEU A 363 26.48 6.58 -9.30
C LEU A 363 26.87 6.06 -10.69
N HIS A 364 27.89 5.22 -10.72
CA HIS A 364 28.38 4.51 -11.90
C HIS A 364 28.52 3.01 -11.57
N GLY A 365 28.74 2.20 -12.59
CA GLY A 365 28.89 0.75 -12.44
C GLY A 365 30.04 0.32 -11.51
N ASP A 366 31.05 1.15 -11.33
CA ASP A 366 32.24 0.94 -10.50
C ASP A 366 32.25 1.72 -9.17
N SER A 367 31.19 2.51 -8.89
CA SER A 367 31.07 3.30 -7.66
C SER A 367 31.28 2.45 -6.41
N PRO A 368 32.02 2.90 -5.39
CA PRO A 368 32.26 2.10 -4.19
C PRO A 368 30.97 1.88 -3.41
N VAL A 369 30.88 0.75 -2.69
CA VAL A 369 29.66 0.34 -1.96
C VAL A 369 29.19 1.39 -0.96
N TRP A 370 30.10 2.14 -0.34
CA TRP A 370 29.72 3.19 0.60
C TRP A 370 28.87 4.30 -0.04
N MET A 371 29.06 4.60 -1.34
CA MET A 371 28.19 5.57 -2.06
C MET A 371 26.78 5.03 -2.20
N LEU A 372 26.61 3.73 -2.49
CA LEU A 372 25.30 3.10 -2.54
C LEU A 372 24.60 3.21 -1.18
N LEU A 373 25.34 2.88 -0.10
CA LEU A 373 24.83 2.97 1.26
C LEU A 373 24.47 4.41 1.66
N ALA A 374 25.27 5.40 1.23
CA ALA A 374 24.98 6.81 1.48
C ALA A 374 23.63 7.24 0.85
N VAL A 375 23.39 6.89 -0.42
CA VAL A 375 22.10 7.17 -1.10
C VAL A 375 20.96 6.53 -0.34
N VAL A 376 21.11 5.27 0.03
CA VAL A 376 20.09 4.47 0.73
C VAL A 376 19.76 5.08 2.10
N VAL A 377 20.76 5.51 2.87
CA VAL A 377 20.58 6.17 4.16
C VAL A 377 19.88 7.52 4.01
N VAL A 378 20.30 8.34 3.04
CA VAL A 378 19.66 9.65 2.77
C VAL A 378 18.18 9.47 2.41
N LEU A 379 17.84 8.50 1.56
CA LEU A 379 16.44 8.22 1.21
C LEU A 379 15.65 7.60 2.38
N GLY A 380 16.31 6.98 3.34
CA GLY A 380 15.69 6.49 4.57
C GLY A 380 15.03 7.59 5.39
N VAL A 381 15.55 8.82 5.35
CA VAL A 381 14.97 9.96 6.09
C VAL A 381 13.55 10.28 5.58
N PRO A 382 13.32 10.56 4.27
CA PRO A 382 11.98 10.78 3.77
C PRO A 382 11.05 9.56 3.94
N GLN A 383 11.57 8.34 3.87
CA GLN A 383 10.80 7.12 4.11
C GLN A 383 10.18 7.12 5.52
N GLY A 384 10.93 7.58 6.53
CA GLY A 384 10.43 7.67 7.91
C GLY A 384 9.49 8.84 8.18
N LEU A 385 9.60 9.94 7.42
CA LEU A 385 8.83 11.17 7.64
C LEU A 385 7.52 11.22 6.86
N ASN A 386 7.57 10.92 5.55
CA ASN A 386 6.48 11.25 4.64
C ASN A 386 5.22 10.43 4.88
N GLY A 387 5.33 9.14 5.16
CA GLY A 387 4.17 8.26 5.36
C GLY A 387 3.30 8.71 6.54
N LEU A 388 3.93 8.99 7.69
CA LEU A 388 3.23 9.47 8.88
C LEU A 388 2.67 10.89 8.68
N ALA A 389 3.44 11.77 8.02
CA ALA A 389 3.01 13.14 7.79
C ALA A 389 1.81 13.21 6.82
N LEU A 390 1.80 12.41 5.75
CA LEU A 390 0.67 12.32 4.81
C LEU A 390 -0.58 11.75 5.48
N GLN A 391 -0.43 10.71 6.32
CA GLN A 391 -1.55 10.15 7.06
C GLN A 391 -2.14 11.14 8.06
N ASN A 392 -1.28 11.89 8.79
CA ASN A 392 -1.72 12.93 9.70
C ASN A 392 -2.37 14.10 8.95
N ALA A 393 -1.85 14.50 7.79
CA ALA A 393 -2.48 15.54 6.97
C ALA A 393 -3.91 15.15 6.57
N VAL A 394 -4.11 13.91 6.10
CA VAL A 394 -5.47 13.41 5.78
C VAL A 394 -6.36 13.43 7.00
N TYR A 395 -5.87 13.00 8.17
CA TYR A 395 -6.66 12.96 9.38
C TYR A 395 -7.21 14.36 9.78
N HIS A 396 -6.41 15.41 9.61
CA HIS A 396 -6.81 16.78 9.91
C HIS A 396 -7.57 17.50 8.81
N GLN A 397 -7.40 17.09 7.55
CA GLN A 397 -8.02 17.73 6.39
C GLN A 397 -9.32 17.08 5.96
N ALA A 398 -9.53 15.79 6.30
CA ALA A 398 -10.73 15.06 5.95
C ALA A 398 -11.88 15.41 6.89
N ASP A 399 -13.10 15.31 6.34
CA ASP A 399 -14.32 15.38 7.14
C ASP A 399 -14.38 14.20 8.13
N ALA A 400 -14.76 14.48 9.39
CA ALA A 400 -14.80 13.50 10.47
C ALA A 400 -15.65 12.27 10.14
N ASP A 401 -16.77 12.46 9.43
CA ASP A 401 -17.67 11.38 9.02
C ASP A 401 -17.12 10.55 7.86
N ARG A 402 -16.06 11.04 7.18
CA ARG A 402 -15.48 10.46 5.95
C ARG A 402 -14.00 10.09 6.06
N ILE A 403 -13.44 10.06 7.26
CA ILE A 403 -12.02 9.73 7.49
C ILE A 403 -11.65 8.36 6.89
N GLY A 404 -12.55 7.37 6.99
CA GLY A 404 -12.31 6.03 6.44
C GLY A 404 -12.14 6.03 4.92
N SER A 405 -13.01 6.71 4.18
CA SER A 405 -12.92 6.81 2.71
C SER A 405 -11.72 7.65 2.28
N SER A 406 -11.43 8.72 3.02
CA SER A 406 -10.26 9.59 2.76
C SER A 406 -8.93 8.86 2.97
N ALA A 407 -8.83 8.03 4.00
CA ALA A 407 -7.66 7.17 4.23
C ALA A 407 -7.54 6.06 3.15
N GLY A 408 -8.66 5.54 2.67
CA GLY A 408 -8.71 4.60 1.54
C GLY A 408 -8.17 5.24 0.25
N LEU A 409 -8.59 6.47 -0.06
CA LEU A 409 -8.10 7.24 -1.20
C LEU A 409 -6.59 7.51 -1.10
N LEU A 410 -6.07 7.87 0.09
CA LEU A 410 -4.62 8.04 0.28
C LEU A 410 -3.84 6.80 -0.15
N ARG A 411 -4.32 5.61 0.19
CA ARG A 411 -3.70 4.35 -0.24
C ARG A 411 -3.82 4.11 -1.74
N THR A 412 -4.96 4.43 -2.33
CA THR A 412 -5.17 4.33 -3.78
C THR A 412 -4.15 5.20 -4.53
N PHE A 413 -3.94 6.44 -4.10
CA PHE A 413 -2.90 7.31 -4.68
C PHE A 413 -1.49 6.77 -4.45
N GLY A 414 -1.23 6.09 -3.34
CA GLY A 414 0.02 5.36 -3.11
C GLY A 414 0.22 4.20 -4.11
N TYR A 415 -0.82 3.43 -4.39
CA TYR A 415 -0.75 2.36 -5.39
C TYR A 415 -0.58 2.90 -6.82
N LEU A 416 -1.26 4.01 -7.16
CA LEU A 416 -1.02 4.73 -8.41
C LEU A 416 0.44 5.17 -8.55
N GLY A 417 1.03 5.67 -7.46
CA GLY A 417 2.46 6.01 -7.41
C GLY A 417 3.36 4.80 -7.68
N ALA A 418 3.05 3.64 -7.09
CA ALA A 418 3.80 2.41 -7.32
C ALA A 418 3.68 1.90 -8.76
N ILE A 419 2.49 2.01 -9.36
CA ILE A 419 2.24 1.63 -10.76
C ILE A 419 3.01 2.57 -11.71
N THR A 420 2.93 3.87 -11.48
CA THR A 420 3.69 4.88 -12.25
C THR A 420 5.19 4.64 -12.16
N ALA A 421 5.70 4.33 -10.97
CA ALA A 421 7.09 3.97 -10.75
C ALA A 421 7.49 2.70 -11.52
N SER A 422 6.63 1.69 -11.52
CA SER A 422 6.88 0.43 -12.27
C SER A 422 6.93 0.68 -13.77
N ALA A 423 6.01 1.47 -14.31
CA ALA A 423 6.00 1.87 -15.72
C ALA A 423 7.25 2.66 -16.09
N ALA A 424 7.67 3.62 -15.25
CA ALA A 424 8.89 4.40 -15.44
C ALA A 424 10.13 3.50 -15.44
N ASN A 425 10.24 2.53 -14.53
CA ASN A 425 11.34 1.56 -14.51
C ASN A 425 11.37 0.74 -15.80
N GLY A 426 10.22 0.25 -16.27
CA GLY A 426 10.13 -0.46 -17.54
C GLY A 426 10.56 0.39 -18.74
N ALA A 427 10.13 1.64 -18.80
CA ALA A 427 10.43 2.56 -19.88
C ALA A 427 11.91 2.98 -19.92
N PHE A 428 12.52 3.31 -18.77
CA PHE A 428 13.89 3.81 -18.72
C PHE A 428 14.95 2.72 -18.77
N PHE A 429 14.66 1.52 -18.26
CA PHE A 429 15.60 0.39 -18.37
C PHE A 429 15.44 -0.42 -19.65
N GLY A 430 14.28 -0.41 -20.27
CA GLY A 430 14.05 -1.12 -21.51
C GLY A 430 14.45 -2.59 -21.43
N GLN A 431 15.58 -2.95 -22.07
CA GLN A 431 16.09 -4.32 -22.12
C GLN A 431 16.98 -4.71 -20.93
N ARG A 432 17.64 -3.75 -20.29
CA ARG A 432 18.58 -3.97 -19.18
C ARG A 432 18.66 -2.76 -18.27
N ALA A 433 18.72 -3.02 -16.97
CA ALA A 433 18.93 -1.96 -15.97
C ALA A 433 20.42 -1.56 -15.94
N ASP A 434 20.77 -0.61 -16.76
CA ASP A 434 22.11 -0.03 -16.89
C ASP A 434 22.23 1.34 -16.19
N THR A 435 23.43 1.91 -16.17
CA THR A 435 23.67 3.21 -15.54
C THR A 435 22.99 4.37 -16.26
N PRO A 436 22.96 4.47 -17.61
CA PRO A 436 22.16 5.48 -18.29
C PRO A 436 20.68 5.43 -17.94
N GLY A 437 20.09 4.23 -17.92
CA GLY A 437 18.70 4.03 -17.50
C GLY A 437 18.45 4.46 -16.05
N LEU A 438 19.36 4.16 -15.13
CA LEU A 438 19.30 4.65 -13.74
C LEU A 438 19.32 6.19 -13.68
N HIS A 439 20.15 6.85 -14.49
CA HIS A 439 20.21 8.31 -14.53
C HIS A 439 18.92 8.93 -15.10
N HIS A 440 18.33 8.36 -16.16
CA HIS A 440 17.03 8.81 -16.67
C HIS A 440 15.93 8.64 -15.62
N LEU A 441 15.92 7.50 -14.93
CA LEU A 441 15.01 7.25 -13.81
C LEU A 441 15.24 8.27 -12.67
N ALA A 442 16.48 8.59 -12.34
CA ALA A 442 16.83 9.58 -11.30
C ALA A 442 16.34 10.99 -11.68
N TRP A 443 16.43 11.40 -12.94
CA TRP A 443 15.86 12.66 -13.42
C TRP A 443 14.33 12.69 -13.30
N PHE A 444 13.66 11.61 -13.64
CA PHE A 444 12.21 11.47 -13.44
C PHE A 444 11.81 11.59 -11.96
N MET A 445 12.54 10.87 -11.09
CA MET A 445 12.33 10.91 -9.63
C MET A 445 12.61 12.32 -9.08
N LEU A 446 13.65 12.99 -9.59
CA LEU A 446 14.00 14.36 -9.19
C LEU A 446 12.87 15.32 -9.55
N ALA A 447 12.32 15.22 -10.76
CA ALA A 447 11.18 16.06 -11.19
C ALA A 447 9.96 15.82 -10.28
N ALA A 448 9.65 14.56 -9.93
CA ALA A 448 8.58 14.22 -8.99
C ALA A 448 8.85 14.80 -7.58
N GLY A 449 10.11 14.71 -7.10
CA GLY A 449 10.52 15.27 -5.80
C GLY A 449 10.43 16.79 -5.74
N VAL A 450 10.83 17.49 -6.82
CA VAL A 450 10.71 18.95 -6.93
C VAL A 450 9.24 19.38 -6.97
N LEU A 451 8.40 18.65 -7.70
CA LEU A 451 6.95 18.91 -7.73
C LEU A 451 6.32 18.66 -6.36
N PHE A 452 6.73 17.60 -5.67
CA PHE A 452 6.31 17.31 -4.29
C PHE A 452 6.69 18.47 -3.35
N LEU A 453 7.92 18.99 -3.45
CA LEU A 453 8.37 20.14 -2.68
C LEU A 453 7.53 21.38 -3.01
N ALA A 454 7.31 21.69 -4.30
CA ALA A 454 6.55 22.84 -4.75
C ALA A 454 5.11 22.83 -4.21
N VAL A 455 4.42 21.68 -4.33
CA VAL A 455 3.06 21.49 -3.77
C VAL A 455 3.06 21.66 -2.25
N THR A 456 4.10 21.17 -1.56
CA THR A 456 4.21 21.28 -0.10
C THR A 456 4.48 22.71 0.36
N VAL A 457 5.30 23.47 -0.37
CA VAL A 457 5.58 24.89 -0.06
C VAL A 457 4.36 25.76 -0.33
N ALA A 458 3.66 25.53 -1.46
CA ALA A 458 2.48 26.29 -1.87
C ALA A 458 1.28 26.10 -0.93
N ASP A 459 1.17 24.95 -0.28
CA ASP A 459 0.04 24.64 0.60
C ASP A 459 0.18 25.31 1.98
N ARG A 460 -0.57 26.40 2.16
CA ARG A 460 -0.63 27.14 3.42
C ARG A 460 -1.47 26.44 4.49
N SER A 461 -2.34 25.51 4.12
CA SER A 461 -3.22 24.82 5.08
C SER A 461 -2.43 23.94 6.06
N LEU A 462 -1.27 23.42 5.63
CA LEU A 462 -0.38 22.62 6.48
C LEU A 462 0.24 23.39 7.65
N ARG A 463 0.25 24.73 7.64
CA ARG A 463 0.75 25.54 8.75
C ARG A 463 -0.20 25.45 9.95
N ARG A 464 -1.51 25.40 9.70
CA ARG A 464 -2.55 25.39 10.73
C ARG A 464 -2.63 24.06 11.50
N ILE A 465 -2.16 22.96 10.90
CA ILE A 465 -2.20 21.62 11.51
C ILE A 465 -1.27 21.50 12.72
N GLY A 466 -0.22 22.37 12.85
CA GLY A 466 0.69 22.39 14.01
C GLY A 466 0.26 23.33 15.14
N GLU A 467 -0.44 24.41 14.80
CA GLU A 467 -0.78 25.47 15.75
C GLU A 467 -1.95 25.11 16.69
N SER A 468 -2.90 24.28 16.21
CA SER A 468 -4.06 23.85 17.01
C SER A 468 -3.68 22.90 18.15
N SER A 469 -2.63 22.11 18.02
CA SER A 469 -2.21 21.18 19.08
C SER A 469 -1.24 21.78 20.11
N GLU A 470 -0.56 22.87 19.80
CA GLU A 470 0.19 23.62 20.81
C GLU A 470 -0.76 24.41 21.75
N ASN A 471 -1.86 24.94 21.22
CA ASN A 471 -2.88 25.62 22.04
C ASN A 471 -3.67 24.64 22.93
N ASP A 472 -3.98 23.43 22.46
CA ASP A 472 -4.67 22.42 23.29
C ASP A 472 -3.78 21.90 24.42
N SER A 473 -2.48 21.71 24.18
CA SER A 473 -1.54 21.29 25.23
C SER A 473 -1.23 22.40 26.25
N GLN A 474 -1.28 23.66 25.87
CA GLN A 474 -1.14 24.80 26.83
C GLN A 474 -2.40 24.98 27.67
N ASN A 475 -3.59 24.77 27.13
CA ASN A 475 -4.84 24.86 27.88
C ASN A 475 -5.03 23.70 28.86
N ASP A 476 -4.46 22.50 28.59
CA ASP A 476 -4.47 21.37 29.52
C ASP A 476 -3.46 21.53 30.67
N GLU A 477 -2.38 22.30 30.48
CA GLU A 477 -1.40 22.64 31.54
C GLU A 477 -1.83 23.86 32.41
N GLU A 478 -2.74 24.72 31.91
CA GLU A 478 -3.25 25.88 32.64
C GLU A 478 -4.58 25.62 33.39
N SER A 479 -5.14 24.41 33.30
CA SER A 479 -6.33 24.05 34.11
C SER A 479 -5.90 23.56 35.48
N PRO A 480 -6.22 24.29 36.56
CA PRO A 480 -5.77 23.99 37.93
C PRO A 480 -6.41 22.73 38.52
#